data_48bfca2d633dd8f416f56a2e3901e5d3
#
_entry.id   48bfca2d633dd8f416f56a2e3901e5d3
#
_cell.length_a   1.000
_cell.length_b   1.000
_cell.length_c   1.000
_cell.angle_alpha   90.00
_cell.angle_beta   90.00
_cell.angle_gamma   90.00
#
_symmetry.space_group_name_H-M   'P 1'
#
loop_
_entity.id
_entity.type
_entity.pdbx_description
1 polymer ?
#
loop_
_entity_poly.entity_id
_entity_poly.type
_entity_poly.pdbx_seq_one_letter_code
_entity_poly.pdbx_strand_id
1 'polypeptide(L)'
;MGITTRESTITVKVPPGAIQGQQLRLKKMGNEHPNGEPGDLIINIRLDAEEGRRWENGRLIQEVSISYSTLILGGKIQIRTPSNKRIQIDIPANSKIGDRRRLNGHGHDGGPLDIELSILEPEKLTKQQIQALEKLKKMGL
;
A
#
# COMPACT_ATOMS: atom_id res chain seq x y z
N MET A 1 -39.21 26.40 -13.45
CA MET A 1 -37.85 26.52 -13.99
C MET A 1 -37.11 25.21 -13.85
N GLY A 2 -36.59 24.72 -14.90
CA GLY A 2 -35.80 23.49 -14.90
C GLY A 2 -34.39 23.67 -14.33
N ILE A 3 -33.84 22.61 -13.73
CA ILE A 3 -32.44 22.55 -13.34
C ILE A 3 -31.63 22.21 -14.59
N THR A 4 -30.69 23.06 -14.94
CA THR A 4 -29.79 22.79 -16.07
C THR A 4 -28.58 22.06 -15.56
N THR A 5 -28.38 20.84 -16.05
CA THR A 5 -27.15 20.07 -15.76
C THR A 5 -26.13 20.37 -16.84
N ARG A 6 -24.94 20.78 -16.42
CA ARG A 6 -23.85 21.09 -17.32
C ARG A 6 -22.66 20.21 -16.96
N GLU A 7 -22.16 19.47 -17.94
CA GLU A 7 -20.88 18.79 -17.81
C GLU A 7 -19.75 19.73 -18.20
N SER A 8 -18.73 19.83 -17.36
CA SER A 8 -17.54 20.57 -17.65
C SER A 8 -16.32 19.77 -17.22
N THR A 9 -15.28 19.85 -18.02
CA THR A 9 -13.99 19.21 -17.71
C THR A 9 -13.07 20.24 -17.09
N ILE A 10 -12.56 19.93 -15.92
CA ILE A 10 -11.63 20.80 -15.19
C ILE A 10 -10.29 20.07 -15.08
N THR A 11 -9.22 20.74 -15.48
CA THR A 11 -7.87 20.22 -15.26
C THR A 11 -7.38 20.70 -13.91
N VAL A 12 -7.03 19.74 -13.04
CA VAL A 12 -6.53 20.01 -11.70
C VAL A 12 -5.09 19.58 -11.63
N LYS A 13 -4.22 20.49 -11.20
CA LYS A 13 -2.83 20.17 -10.94
C LYS A 13 -2.71 19.65 -9.51
N VAL A 14 -2.39 18.37 -9.37
CA VAL A 14 -2.12 17.79 -8.05
C VAL A 14 -0.69 18.16 -7.66
N PRO A 15 -0.49 18.83 -6.51
CA PRO A 15 0.85 19.20 -6.09
C PRO A 15 1.70 17.96 -5.78
N PRO A 16 3.02 18.04 -6.03
CA PRO A 16 3.93 16.98 -5.57
C PRO A 16 3.80 16.80 -4.06
N GLY A 17 3.90 15.56 -3.59
CA GLY A 17 3.76 15.25 -2.17
C GLY A 17 2.32 15.18 -1.68
N ALA A 18 1.34 15.06 -2.57
CA ALA A 18 -0.04 14.86 -2.17
C ALA A 18 -0.18 13.63 -1.27
N ILE A 19 -0.94 13.76 -0.20
CA ILE A 19 -1.17 12.70 0.77
C ILE A 19 -2.59 12.15 0.65
N GLN A 20 -2.77 10.93 1.15
CA GLN A 20 -4.07 10.27 1.16
C GLN A 20 -5.07 11.08 1.98
N GLY A 21 -6.23 11.37 1.38
CA GLY A 21 -7.29 12.13 2.02
C GLY A 21 -7.11 13.63 2.00
N GLN A 22 -6.04 14.13 1.36
CA GLN A 22 -5.83 15.57 1.21
C GLN A 22 -6.96 16.19 0.40
N GLN A 23 -7.39 17.38 0.82
CA GLN A 23 -8.42 18.15 0.10
C GLN A 23 -7.78 19.32 -0.62
N LEU A 24 -8.20 19.52 -1.86
CA LEU A 24 -7.87 20.71 -2.63
C LEU A 24 -9.12 21.56 -2.78
N ARG A 25 -9.01 22.85 -2.52
CA ARG A 25 -10.10 23.79 -2.70
C ARG A 25 -9.85 24.64 -3.94
N LEU A 26 -10.76 24.58 -4.89
CA LEU A 26 -10.76 25.45 -6.07
C LEU A 26 -11.83 26.53 -5.87
N LYS A 27 -11.38 27.75 -5.70
CA LYS A 27 -12.28 28.88 -5.46
C LYS A 27 -13.13 29.20 -6.69
N LYS A 28 -14.41 29.44 -6.48
CA LYS A 28 -15.37 29.87 -7.50
C LYS A 28 -15.61 28.86 -8.63
N MET A 29 -15.27 27.59 -8.40
CA MET A 29 -15.46 26.52 -9.40
C MET A 29 -16.52 25.50 -8.98
N GLY A 30 -17.26 25.77 -7.90
CA GLY A 30 -18.36 24.94 -7.45
C GLY A 30 -19.67 25.28 -8.14
N ASN A 31 -20.78 25.01 -7.46
CA ASN A 31 -22.13 25.23 -8.00
C ASN A 31 -22.37 26.72 -8.31
N GLU A 32 -22.97 26.99 -9.48
CA GLU A 32 -23.42 28.33 -9.85
C GLU A 32 -24.69 28.67 -9.10
N HIS A 33 -24.76 29.92 -8.60
CA HIS A 33 -25.94 30.47 -7.95
C HIS A 33 -26.55 31.56 -8.84
N PRO A 34 -27.87 31.62 -9.00
CA PRO A 34 -28.51 32.60 -9.89
C PRO A 34 -28.20 34.07 -9.54
N ASN A 35 -28.02 34.37 -8.25
CA ASN A 35 -27.82 35.72 -7.75
C ASN A 35 -26.55 35.91 -6.94
N GLY A 36 -25.53 35.07 -7.16
CA GLY A 36 -24.30 35.14 -6.41
C GLY A 36 -23.12 34.53 -7.14
N GLU A 37 -21.97 34.65 -6.52
CA GLU A 37 -20.76 34.03 -7.04
C GLU A 37 -20.79 32.49 -6.87
N PRO A 38 -20.19 31.74 -7.79
CA PRO A 38 -20.02 30.29 -7.60
C PRO A 38 -19.34 29.95 -6.29
N GLY A 39 -19.76 28.88 -5.65
CA GLY A 39 -19.08 28.35 -4.47
C GLY A 39 -17.73 27.76 -4.82
N ASP A 40 -17.03 27.31 -3.79
CA ASP A 40 -15.74 26.63 -3.98
C ASP A 40 -15.97 25.16 -4.31
N LEU A 41 -15.08 24.60 -5.13
CA LEU A 41 -15.05 23.17 -5.41
C LEU A 41 -14.00 22.51 -4.51
N ILE A 42 -14.43 21.49 -3.78
CA ILE A 42 -13.53 20.69 -2.93
C ILE A 42 -13.25 19.36 -3.61
N ILE A 43 -11.99 19.09 -3.80
CA ILE A 43 -11.51 17.84 -4.40
C ILE A 43 -10.81 17.02 -3.32
N ASN A 44 -11.28 15.80 -3.12
CA ASN A 44 -10.62 14.85 -2.23
C ASN A 44 -9.61 14.03 -3.04
N ILE A 45 -8.37 14.00 -2.58
CA ILE A 45 -7.32 13.21 -3.21
C ILE A 45 -7.38 11.80 -2.67
N ARG A 46 -7.49 10.84 -3.58
CA ARG A 46 -7.39 9.43 -3.27
C ARG A 46 -6.18 8.86 -4.00
N LEU A 47 -5.24 8.34 -3.22
CA LEU A 47 -4.06 7.69 -3.78
C LEU A 47 -4.36 6.21 -3.98
N ASP A 48 -4.15 5.72 -5.21
CA ASP A 48 -4.22 4.30 -5.49
C ASP A 48 -2.89 3.65 -5.17
N ALA A 49 -2.96 2.45 -4.62
CA ALA A 49 -1.79 1.66 -4.32
C ALA A 49 -1.56 0.61 -5.41
N GLU A 50 -0.29 0.31 -5.68
CA GLU A 50 0.08 -0.80 -6.56
C GLU A 50 -0.29 -2.14 -5.93
N GLU A 51 -0.31 -3.20 -6.75
CA GLU A 51 -0.56 -4.56 -6.28
C GLU A 51 0.41 -4.94 -5.15
N GLY A 52 -0.09 -5.57 -4.12
CA GLY A 52 0.67 -5.91 -2.92
C GLY A 52 0.81 -4.77 -1.92
N ARG A 53 0.25 -3.62 -2.22
CA ARG A 53 0.21 -2.46 -1.32
C ARG A 53 -1.22 -1.99 -1.14
N ARG A 54 -1.49 -1.39 0.01
CA ARG A 54 -2.80 -0.78 0.30
C ARG A 54 -2.67 0.38 1.26
N TRP A 55 -3.65 1.26 1.22
CA TRP A 55 -3.78 2.33 2.19
C TRP A 55 -4.73 1.91 3.31
N GLU A 56 -4.30 2.12 4.53
CA GLU A 56 -5.08 1.82 5.72
C GLU A 56 -4.91 2.97 6.71
N ASN A 57 -5.99 3.70 6.99
CA ASN A 57 -5.97 4.86 7.91
C ASN A 57 -4.84 5.87 7.60
N GLY A 58 -4.64 6.18 6.32
CA GLY A 58 -3.60 7.09 5.88
C GLY A 58 -2.19 6.53 5.88
N ARG A 59 -2.01 5.25 6.19
CA ARG A 59 -0.73 4.55 6.18
C ARG A 59 -0.61 3.64 4.96
N LEU A 60 0.55 3.66 4.35
CA LEU A 60 0.84 2.74 3.25
C LEU A 60 1.36 1.43 3.82
N ILE A 61 0.67 0.34 3.50
CA ILE A 61 1.02 -1.01 3.94
C ILE A 61 1.46 -1.81 2.73
N GLN A 62 2.61 -2.44 2.84
CA GLN A 62 3.14 -3.34 1.82
C GLN A 62 3.16 -4.76 2.37
N GLU A 63 2.44 -5.65 1.69
CA GLU A 63 2.46 -7.06 2.00
C GLU A 63 3.76 -7.68 1.48
N VAL A 64 4.45 -8.42 2.34
CA VAL A 64 5.71 -9.07 2.02
C VAL A 64 5.53 -10.57 2.25
N SER A 65 5.56 -11.32 1.15
CA SER A 65 5.46 -12.78 1.21
C SER A 65 6.82 -13.39 1.50
N ILE A 66 6.90 -14.17 2.56
CA ILE A 66 8.14 -14.86 2.96
C ILE A 66 7.89 -16.35 3.10
N SER A 67 8.95 -17.14 2.91
CA SER A 67 8.86 -18.58 3.10
C SER A 67 8.60 -18.92 4.57
N TYR A 68 7.93 -20.05 4.80
CA TYR A 68 7.68 -20.53 6.15
C TYR A 68 8.98 -20.71 6.94
N SER A 69 10.02 -21.23 6.31
CA SER A 69 11.32 -21.42 6.96
C SER A 69 11.93 -20.09 7.41
N THR A 70 11.85 -19.04 6.60
CA THR A 70 12.31 -17.71 6.99
C THR A 70 11.46 -17.11 8.11
N LEU A 71 10.15 -17.32 8.06
CA LEU A 71 9.25 -16.87 9.11
C LEU A 71 9.63 -17.43 10.48
N ILE A 72 9.97 -18.70 10.54
CA ILE A 72 10.26 -19.41 11.79
C ILE A 72 11.72 -19.27 12.20
N LEU A 73 12.65 -19.44 11.26
CA LEU A 73 14.10 -19.42 11.55
C LEU A 73 14.69 -18.02 11.56
N GLY A 74 13.99 -17.07 10.95
CA GLY A 74 14.52 -15.75 10.70
C GLY A 74 15.41 -15.73 9.47
N GLY A 75 15.86 -14.55 9.10
CA GLY A 75 16.74 -14.37 7.96
C GLY A 75 16.66 -12.97 7.41
N LYS A 76 17.28 -12.77 6.27
CA LYS A 76 17.32 -11.50 5.56
C LYS A 76 16.56 -11.64 4.26
N ILE A 77 15.71 -10.67 3.94
CA ILE A 77 14.99 -10.62 2.68
C ILE A 77 15.21 -9.28 2.02
N GLN A 78 15.05 -9.24 0.70
CA GLN A 78 15.06 -8.01 -0.06
C GLN A 78 13.63 -7.66 -0.45
N ILE A 79 13.28 -6.39 -0.28
CA ILE A 79 11.99 -5.87 -0.72
C ILE A 79 12.21 -4.69 -1.65
N ARG A 80 11.20 -4.44 -2.49
CA ARG A 80 11.18 -3.25 -3.34
C ARG A 80 10.25 -2.23 -2.71
N THR A 81 10.78 -1.03 -2.46
CA THR A 81 10.01 0.07 -1.87
C THR A 81 9.12 0.77 -2.93
N PRO A 82 8.15 1.59 -2.52
CA PRO A 82 7.37 2.39 -3.45
C PRO A 82 8.20 3.30 -4.36
N SER A 83 9.37 3.74 -3.92
CA SER A 83 10.30 4.51 -4.74
C SER A 83 11.16 3.65 -5.65
N ASN A 84 10.86 2.37 -5.76
CA ASN A 84 11.54 1.39 -6.61
C ASN A 84 12.99 1.09 -6.19
N LYS A 85 13.32 1.35 -4.94
CA LYS A 85 14.60 0.96 -4.35
C LYS A 85 14.50 -0.45 -3.77
N ARG A 86 15.59 -1.21 -3.85
CA ARG A 86 15.70 -2.49 -3.17
C ARG A 86 16.39 -2.27 -1.84
N ILE A 87 15.75 -2.70 -0.78
CA ILE A 87 16.32 -2.66 0.56
C ILE A 87 16.30 -4.04 1.17
N GLN A 88 17.25 -4.29 2.05
CA GLN A 88 17.35 -5.53 2.80
C GLN A 88 16.76 -5.31 4.18
N ILE A 89 15.89 -6.23 4.60
CA ILE A 89 15.31 -6.20 5.94
C ILE A 89 15.60 -7.51 6.66
N ASP A 90 15.74 -7.43 7.97
CA ASP A 90 15.92 -8.59 8.83
C ASP A 90 14.57 -9.08 9.33
N ILE A 91 14.33 -10.40 9.19
CA ILE A 91 13.14 -11.05 9.73
C ILE A 91 13.56 -11.78 11.00
N PRO A 92 13.00 -11.40 12.16
CA PRO A 92 13.32 -12.12 13.41
C PRO A 92 12.81 -13.56 13.37
N ALA A 93 13.52 -14.45 14.05
CA ALA A 93 13.03 -15.81 14.25
C ALA A 93 11.69 -15.81 14.96
N ASN A 94 10.86 -16.81 14.68
CA ASN A 94 9.51 -16.96 15.26
C ASN A 94 8.58 -15.78 14.97
N SER A 95 8.76 -15.16 13.81
CA SER A 95 7.80 -14.17 13.31
C SER A 95 6.48 -14.82 12.95
N LYS A 96 5.40 -14.04 12.96
CA LYS A 96 4.05 -14.51 12.69
C LYS A 96 3.48 -13.84 11.46
N ILE A 97 2.59 -14.53 10.77
CA ILE A 97 1.79 -13.94 9.69
C ILE A 97 0.98 -12.79 10.28
N GLY A 98 1.00 -11.65 9.59
CA GLY A 98 0.35 -10.44 10.04
C GLY A 98 1.22 -9.52 10.89
N ASP A 99 2.42 -9.95 11.29
CA ASP A 99 3.36 -9.06 11.97
C ASP A 99 3.68 -7.87 11.09
N ARG A 100 3.69 -6.69 11.69
CA ARG A 100 3.97 -5.43 11.00
C ARG A 100 5.25 -4.79 11.52
N ARG A 101 5.97 -4.17 10.60
CA ARG A 101 7.16 -3.40 10.92
C ARG A 101 7.14 -2.10 10.14
N ARG A 102 7.44 -1.00 10.81
CA ARG A 102 7.52 0.32 10.18
C ARG A 102 8.92 0.61 9.70
N LEU A 103 9.02 1.00 8.43
CA LEU A 103 10.25 1.48 7.81
C LEU A 103 10.10 2.98 7.55
N ASN A 104 10.78 3.80 8.34
CA ASN A 104 10.72 5.25 8.18
C ASN A 104 11.48 5.67 6.92
N GLY A 105 10.89 6.61 6.18
CA GLY A 105 11.52 7.18 4.99
C GLY A 105 11.40 6.33 3.72
N HIS A 106 10.76 5.17 3.78
CA HIS A 106 10.63 4.25 2.64
C HIS A 106 9.22 4.17 2.06
N GLY A 107 8.30 4.95 2.58
CA GLY A 107 6.93 5.01 2.11
C GLY A 107 6.68 6.06 1.05
N HIS A 108 5.41 6.42 0.89
CA HIS A 108 5.00 7.45 -0.04
C HIS A 108 5.63 8.79 0.35
N ASP A 109 6.28 9.43 -0.61
CA ASP A 109 6.88 10.77 -0.46
C ASP A 109 7.81 10.91 0.75
N GLY A 110 8.63 9.89 1.00
CA GLY A 110 9.56 9.87 2.13
C GLY A 110 8.91 9.60 3.48
N GLY A 111 7.62 9.30 3.50
CA GLY A 111 6.91 8.93 4.71
C GLY A 111 7.18 7.50 5.16
N PRO A 112 6.46 7.02 6.17
CA PRO A 112 6.64 5.66 6.67
C PRO A 112 6.01 4.64 5.72
N LEU A 113 6.63 3.47 5.65
CA LEU A 113 6.11 2.27 5.01
C LEU A 113 5.91 1.21 6.09
N ASP A 114 4.69 0.72 6.23
CA ASP A 114 4.42 -0.42 7.10
C ASP A 114 4.49 -1.69 6.26
N ILE A 115 5.37 -2.61 6.59
CA ILE A 115 5.38 -3.94 5.97
C ILE A 115 4.57 -4.90 6.82
N GLU A 116 3.83 -5.78 6.15
CA GLU A 116 3.04 -6.82 6.79
C GLU A 116 3.47 -8.18 6.27
N LEU A 117 3.83 -9.07 7.17
CA LEU A 117 4.34 -10.38 6.79
C LEU A 117 3.20 -11.30 6.36
N SER A 118 3.38 -11.94 5.24
CA SER A 118 2.49 -12.93 4.67
C SER A 118 3.29 -14.17 4.30
N ILE A 119 2.61 -15.28 4.11
CA ILE A 119 3.28 -16.53 3.73
C ILE A 119 3.38 -16.64 2.20
N LEU A 120 4.53 -17.07 1.74
CA LEU A 120 4.75 -17.39 0.34
C LEU A 120 4.10 -18.74 0.02
N GLU A 121 3.16 -18.73 -0.92
CA GLU A 121 2.57 -19.94 -1.45
C GLU A 121 3.37 -20.39 -2.67
N PRO A 122 4.08 -21.54 -2.60
CA PRO A 122 4.86 -22.00 -3.74
C PRO A 122 3.94 -22.51 -4.85
N GLU A 123 4.20 -22.10 -6.08
CA GLU A 123 3.43 -22.57 -7.24
C GLU A 123 3.79 -23.99 -7.62
N LYS A 124 5.06 -24.35 -7.48
CA LYS A 124 5.57 -25.67 -7.86
C LYS A 124 6.66 -26.11 -6.90
N LEU A 125 6.53 -27.32 -6.38
CA LEU A 125 7.53 -27.90 -5.46
C LEU A 125 8.44 -28.86 -6.20
N THR A 126 9.72 -28.83 -5.85
CA THR A 126 10.69 -29.84 -6.29
C THR A 126 10.51 -31.13 -5.50
N LYS A 127 11.04 -32.25 -6.02
CA LYS A 127 11.02 -33.53 -5.28
C LYS A 127 11.69 -33.41 -3.91
N GLN A 128 12.80 -32.70 -3.84
CA GLN A 128 13.53 -32.48 -2.58
C GLN A 128 12.71 -31.68 -1.59
N GLN A 129 12.00 -30.66 -2.06
CA GLN A 129 11.11 -29.87 -1.21
C GLN A 129 9.95 -30.70 -0.66
N ILE A 130 9.35 -31.54 -1.50
CA ILE A 130 8.27 -32.44 -1.09
C ILE A 130 8.78 -33.41 -0.02
N GLN A 131 9.94 -34.02 -0.23
CA GLN A 131 10.55 -34.93 0.75
C GLN A 131 10.84 -34.24 2.08
N ALA A 132 11.34 -33.01 2.04
CA ALA A 132 11.59 -32.24 3.25
C ALA A 132 10.31 -31.91 4.00
N LEU A 133 9.25 -31.54 3.27
CA LEU A 133 7.93 -31.27 3.86
C LEU A 133 7.31 -32.52 4.47
N GLU A 134 7.41 -33.67 3.81
CA GLU A 134 6.95 -34.94 4.35
C GLU A 134 7.65 -35.29 5.65
N LYS A 135 8.95 -35.03 5.71
CA LYS A 135 9.77 -35.24 6.91
C LYS A 135 9.33 -34.32 8.06
N LEU A 136 9.12 -33.04 7.75
CA LEU A 136 8.58 -32.09 8.72
C LEU A 136 7.19 -32.48 9.23
N LYS A 137 6.34 -32.94 8.33
CA LYS A 137 5.00 -33.41 8.68
C LYS A 137 5.06 -34.56 9.69
N LYS A 138 5.96 -35.52 9.48
CA LYS A 138 6.15 -36.63 10.42
C LYS A 138 6.64 -36.19 11.77
N MET A 139 7.37 -35.07 11.82
CA MET A 139 7.85 -34.48 13.06
C MET A 139 6.79 -33.63 13.77
N GLY A 140 5.64 -33.39 13.15
CA GLY A 140 4.54 -32.59 13.71
C GLY A 140 4.56 -31.12 13.32
N LEU A 141 5.36 -30.77 12.33
CA LEU A 141 5.38 -29.38 11.83
C LEU A 141 4.65 -29.22 10.49
#